data_77cd2fcf1f3e29cb12967b048fe396fa
#
_entry.id   77cd2fcf1f3e29cb12967b048fe396fa
#
_cell.length_a   1.000
_cell.length_b   1.000
_cell.length_c   1.000
_cell.angle_alpha   90.00
_cell.angle_beta   90.00
_cell.angle_gamma   90.00
#
_symmetry.space_group_name_H-M   'P 1'
#
loop_
_entity.id
_entity.type
_entity.pdbx_description
1 polymer ?
#
loop_
_entity_poly.entity_id
_entity_poly.type
_entity_poly.pdbx_seq_one_letter_code
_entity_poly.pdbx_strand_id
1 'polypeptide(L)'
;MLQDRLEHAGFLVITAYDGKSGIEKAIKELPDLILLDVMMPDITGIEVCKTLVSNEATQGIPIILVTAKSDAEDTKEGLEAGAFDYIKKPFNRVELLARVHSALKVSDANKLLLDAEKKNTFVATVVTANHKIKQPLTLLSLSSAALKRELSKEVISKEAILNRINYIDIAIKEINDVLNQLNAIKDPVLSDYTRDIKMIKVENSEGT
;
A
#
# COMPACT_ATOMS: atom_id res chain seq x y z
N MET A 1 1.10 28.57 -19.27
CA MET A 1 1.14 28.36 -17.77
C MET A 1 1.65 26.96 -17.45
N LEU A 2 1.95 26.66 -16.18
CA LEU A 2 2.46 25.32 -15.78
C LEU A 2 1.40 24.23 -16.05
N GLN A 3 0.15 24.50 -15.69
CA GLN A 3 -0.99 23.61 -15.93
C GLN A 3 -1.09 23.19 -17.40
N ASP A 4 -1.10 24.14 -18.33
CA ASP A 4 -1.21 23.85 -19.78
C ASP A 4 -0.10 22.93 -20.26
N ARG A 5 1.12 23.10 -19.73
CA ARG A 5 2.28 22.26 -20.09
C ARG A 5 2.11 20.82 -19.67
N LEU A 6 1.49 20.57 -18.53
CA LEU A 6 1.21 19.26 -17.99
C LEU A 6 0.03 18.60 -18.71
N GLU A 7 -1.05 19.35 -18.94
CA GLU A 7 -2.23 18.89 -19.70
C GLU A 7 -1.86 18.51 -21.15
N HIS A 8 -1.01 19.34 -21.82
CA HIS A 8 -0.46 19.00 -23.14
C HIS A 8 0.49 17.80 -23.13
N ALA A 9 0.98 17.38 -21.96
CA ALA A 9 1.76 16.17 -21.80
C ALA A 9 0.91 14.94 -21.44
N GLY A 10 -0.44 15.10 -21.37
CA GLY A 10 -1.39 14.02 -21.13
C GLY A 10 -1.69 13.77 -19.65
N PHE A 11 -1.32 14.69 -18.74
CA PHE A 11 -1.66 14.56 -17.31
C PHE A 11 -3.02 15.19 -16.98
N LEU A 12 -3.76 14.56 -16.09
CA LEU A 12 -4.95 15.16 -15.51
C LEU A 12 -4.53 16.07 -14.33
N VAL A 13 -4.69 17.38 -14.48
CA VAL A 13 -4.21 18.35 -13.48
C VAL A 13 -5.34 18.86 -12.61
N ILE A 14 -5.16 18.75 -11.29
CA ILE A 14 -6.05 19.33 -10.29
C ILE A 14 -5.28 20.48 -9.63
N THR A 15 -5.86 21.67 -9.59
CA THR A 15 -5.20 22.86 -9.02
C THR A 15 -5.75 23.18 -7.64
N ALA A 16 -4.87 23.51 -6.71
CA ALA A 16 -5.17 24.12 -5.42
C ALA A 16 -4.37 25.43 -5.28
N TYR A 17 -4.94 26.44 -4.63
CA TYR A 17 -4.40 27.79 -4.59
C TYR A 17 -3.86 28.20 -3.22
N ASP A 18 -3.91 27.30 -2.25
CA ASP A 18 -3.34 27.45 -0.90
C ASP A 18 -2.99 26.07 -0.32
N GLY A 19 -2.21 26.06 0.75
CA GLY A 19 -1.71 24.82 1.31
C GLY A 19 -2.81 23.95 1.94
N LYS A 20 -3.82 24.55 2.58
CA LYS A 20 -4.92 23.80 3.21
C LYS A 20 -5.77 23.09 2.17
N SER A 21 -6.21 23.81 1.15
CA SER A 21 -6.98 23.21 0.04
C SER A 21 -6.15 22.18 -0.73
N GLY A 22 -4.83 22.35 -0.79
CA GLY A 22 -3.90 21.38 -1.34
C GLY A 22 -3.91 20.06 -0.57
N ILE A 23 -3.81 20.12 0.75
CA ILE A 23 -3.87 18.94 1.62
C ILE A 23 -5.24 18.23 1.48
N GLU A 24 -6.35 18.97 1.56
CA GLU A 24 -7.70 18.39 1.45
C GLU A 24 -7.89 17.68 0.11
N LYS A 25 -7.48 18.32 -0.99
CA LYS A 25 -7.55 17.71 -2.33
C LYS A 25 -6.65 16.49 -2.46
N ALA A 26 -5.44 16.54 -1.92
CA ALA A 26 -4.51 15.41 -1.97
C ALA A 26 -5.09 14.18 -1.26
N ILE A 27 -5.71 14.36 -0.09
CA ILE A 27 -6.34 13.27 0.66
C ILE A 27 -7.59 12.73 -0.05
N LYS A 28 -8.39 13.62 -0.65
CA LYS A 28 -9.63 13.24 -1.33
C LYS A 28 -9.39 12.56 -2.67
N GLU A 29 -8.51 13.13 -3.49
CA GLU A 29 -8.32 12.72 -4.88
C GLU A 29 -7.21 11.67 -5.06
N LEU A 30 -6.33 11.51 -4.06
CA LEU A 30 -5.18 10.58 -4.06
C LEU A 30 -4.40 10.61 -5.39
N PRO A 31 -3.78 11.75 -5.73
CA PRO A 31 -3.09 11.93 -7.00
C PRO A 31 -1.85 11.04 -7.11
N ASP A 32 -1.36 10.83 -8.32
CA ASP A 32 -0.13 10.07 -8.56
C ASP A 32 1.14 10.89 -8.30
N LEU A 33 1.03 12.23 -8.32
CA LEU A 33 2.12 13.17 -8.03
C LEU A 33 1.59 14.53 -7.58
N ILE A 34 2.33 15.21 -6.71
CA ILE A 34 2.03 16.57 -6.24
C ILE A 34 3.18 17.50 -6.64
N LEU A 35 2.85 18.60 -7.34
CA LEU A 35 3.73 19.75 -7.55
C LEU A 35 3.37 20.83 -6.53
N LEU A 36 4.27 21.19 -5.65
CA LEU A 36 3.99 22.01 -4.48
C LEU A 36 4.90 23.24 -4.44
N ASP A 37 4.32 24.43 -4.56
CA ASP A 37 5.08 25.68 -4.37
C ASP A 37 5.52 25.78 -2.90
N VAL A 38 6.78 26.15 -2.69
CA VAL A 38 7.31 26.37 -1.34
C VAL A 38 6.77 27.65 -0.73
N MET A 39 6.60 28.69 -1.56
CA MET A 39 6.21 30.02 -1.08
C MET A 39 4.68 30.21 -1.22
N MET A 40 3.96 29.96 -0.13
CA MET A 40 2.52 30.18 -0.04
C MET A 40 2.16 31.06 1.16
N PRO A 41 1.03 31.80 1.11
CA PRO A 41 0.72 32.82 2.11
C PRO A 41 0.21 32.28 3.45
N ASP A 42 -0.41 31.12 3.48
CA ASP A 42 -1.06 30.53 4.67
C ASP A 42 -0.13 29.62 5.46
N ILE A 43 0.32 28.55 4.81
CA ILE A 43 1.30 27.60 5.34
C ILE A 43 2.34 27.35 4.26
N THR A 44 3.57 27.12 4.64
CA THR A 44 4.66 26.88 3.69
C THR A 44 4.50 25.53 2.98
N GLY A 45 5.00 25.44 1.73
CA GLY A 45 5.00 24.16 1.02
C GLY A 45 5.77 23.06 1.77
N ILE A 46 6.75 23.41 2.57
CA ILE A 46 7.49 22.47 3.41
C ILE A 46 6.59 21.89 4.52
N GLU A 47 5.77 22.72 5.16
CA GLU A 47 4.78 22.26 6.16
C GLU A 47 3.70 21.39 5.55
N VAL A 48 3.20 21.75 4.36
CA VAL A 48 2.28 20.92 3.57
C VAL A 48 2.93 19.57 3.24
N CYS A 49 4.17 19.56 2.79
CA CYS A 49 4.93 18.35 2.50
C CYS A 49 5.02 17.44 3.73
N LYS A 50 5.45 17.97 4.88
CA LYS A 50 5.53 17.24 6.16
C LYS A 50 4.18 16.61 6.54
N THR A 51 3.09 17.37 6.36
CA THR A 51 1.72 16.90 6.65
C THR A 51 1.30 15.73 5.75
N LEU A 52 1.54 15.86 4.44
CA LEU A 52 1.17 14.82 3.46
C LEU A 52 2.00 13.55 3.61
N VAL A 53 3.30 13.67 3.90
CA VAL A 53 4.20 12.52 4.12
C VAL A 53 3.87 11.78 5.42
N SER A 54 3.35 12.48 6.43
CA SER A 54 2.95 11.87 7.71
C SER A 54 1.56 11.23 7.68
N ASN A 55 0.77 11.46 6.65
CA ASN A 55 -0.59 10.94 6.52
C ASN A 55 -0.59 9.59 5.78
N GLU A 56 -1.17 8.55 6.37
CA GLU A 56 -1.21 7.18 5.83
C GLU A 56 -1.77 7.09 4.40
N ALA A 57 -2.74 7.95 4.05
CA ALA A 57 -3.35 7.92 2.72
C ALA A 57 -2.47 8.55 1.63
N THR A 58 -1.59 9.49 1.99
CA THR A 58 -0.80 10.29 1.05
C THR A 58 0.71 10.09 1.13
N GLN A 59 1.23 9.40 2.15
CA GLN A 59 2.66 9.19 2.39
C GLN A 59 3.43 8.55 1.21
N GLY A 60 2.74 7.79 0.36
CA GLY A 60 3.34 7.15 -0.82
C GLY A 60 3.29 8.00 -2.09
N ILE A 61 2.69 9.20 -2.04
CA ILE A 61 2.56 10.09 -3.20
C ILE A 61 3.83 10.92 -3.33
N PRO A 62 4.55 10.88 -4.46
CA PRO A 62 5.74 11.69 -4.65
C PRO A 62 5.39 13.18 -4.71
N ILE A 63 6.13 13.98 -3.96
CA ILE A 63 5.97 15.44 -3.89
C ILE A 63 7.20 16.07 -4.50
N ILE A 64 7.02 16.93 -5.52
CA ILE A 64 8.09 17.77 -6.07
C ILE A 64 7.88 19.21 -5.61
N LEU A 65 8.82 19.74 -4.88
CA LEU A 65 8.79 21.14 -4.44
C LEU A 65 9.20 22.07 -5.58
N VAL A 66 8.43 23.14 -5.75
CA VAL A 66 8.72 24.19 -6.73
C VAL A 66 9.12 25.45 -5.97
N THR A 67 10.34 25.95 -6.17
CA THR A 67 10.87 27.06 -5.36
C THR A 67 11.52 28.15 -6.21
N ALA A 68 11.36 29.40 -5.81
CA ALA A 68 12.14 30.54 -6.34
C ALA A 68 13.49 30.70 -5.63
N LYS A 69 13.64 30.12 -4.43
CA LYS A 69 14.85 30.18 -3.63
C LYS A 69 15.91 29.20 -4.11
N SER A 70 17.15 29.61 -4.07
CA SER A 70 18.28 28.84 -4.59
C SER A 70 19.26 28.38 -3.51
N ASP A 71 18.95 28.66 -2.24
CA ASP A 71 19.88 28.36 -1.16
C ASP A 71 19.90 26.87 -0.87
N ALA A 72 21.09 26.34 -0.66
CA ALA A 72 21.30 24.92 -0.39
C ALA A 72 20.56 24.46 0.87
N GLU A 73 20.35 25.38 1.81
CA GLU A 73 19.64 25.14 3.06
C GLU A 73 18.14 24.88 2.85
N ASP A 74 17.46 25.70 2.03
CA ASP A 74 16.02 25.52 1.71
C ASP A 74 15.78 24.20 0.93
N THR A 75 16.71 23.84 0.05
CA THR A 75 16.66 22.56 -0.69
C THR A 75 16.82 21.38 0.26
N LYS A 76 17.75 21.45 1.20
CA LYS A 76 17.98 20.43 2.21
C LYS A 76 16.76 20.26 3.10
N GLU A 77 16.19 21.35 3.60
CA GLU A 77 14.98 21.30 4.43
C GLU A 77 13.80 20.65 3.71
N GLY A 78 13.60 20.94 2.41
CA GLY A 78 12.55 20.33 1.61
C GLY A 78 12.72 18.82 1.46
N LEU A 79 13.93 18.34 1.21
CA LEU A 79 14.21 16.90 1.10
C LEU A 79 14.11 16.21 2.46
N GLU A 80 14.55 16.83 3.55
CA GLU A 80 14.40 16.33 4.93
C GLU A 80 12.91 16.29 5.35
N ALA A 81 12.07 17.14 4.78
CA ALA A 81 10.62 17.11 4.95
C ALA A 81 9.94 15.93 4.25
N GLY A 82 10.69 15.15 3.47
CA GLY A 82 10.22 13.98 2.74
C GLY A 82 9.79 14.26 1.30
N ALA A 83 10.12 15.43 0.73
CA ALA A 83 9.90 15.67 -0.69
C ALA A 83 10.76 14.71 -1.54
N PHE A 84 10.19 14.23 -2.64
CA PHE A 84 10.89 13.37 -3.60
C PHE A 84 11.99 14.12 -4.35
N ASP A 85 11.71 15.35 -4.79
CA ASP A 85 12.63 16.19 -5.54
C ASP A 85 12.21 17.67 -5.43
N TYR A 86 12.99 18.57 -6.02
CA TYR A 86 12.68 19.98 -6.11
C TYR A 86 12.97 20.52 -7.52
N ILE A 87 12.28 21.60 -7.91
CA ILE A 87 12.48 22.33 -9.16
C ILE A 87 12.63 23.81 -8.85
N LYS A 88 13.72 24.41 -9.35
CA LYS A 88 13.97 25.85 -9.19
C LYS A 88 13.27 26.66 -10.29
N LYS A 89 12.56 27.72 -9.91
CA LYS A 89 12.04 28.75 -10.85
C LYS A 89 13.15 29.72 -11.25
N PRO A 90 13.23 30.14 -12.55
CA PRO A 90 12.44 29.68 -13.67
C PRO A 90 12.92 28.31 -14.22
N PHE A 91 12.01 27.41 -14.55
CA PHE A 91 12.31 26.11 -15.12
C PHE A 91 11.75 25.98 -16.54
N ASN A 92 12.39 25.15 -17.35
CA ASN A 92 11.90 24.83 -18.67
C ASN A 92 10.99 23.58 -18.67
N ARG A 93 10.26 23.36 -19.77
CA ARG A 93 9.35 22.22 -19.90
C ARG A 93 10.06 20.86 -19.83
N VAL A 94 11.26 20.77 -20.41
CA VAL A 94 12.02 19.51 -20.47
C VAL A 94 12.44 19.07 -19.09
N GLU A 95 12.97 19.98 -18.28
CA GLU A 95 13.37 19.73 -16.89
C GLU A 95 12.18 19.30 -16.04
N LEU A 96 11.05 20.05 -16.11
CA LEU A 96 9.83 19.69 -15.39
C LEU A 96 9.36 18.27 -15.71
N LEU A 97 9.18 17.96 -17.00
CA LEU A 97 8.68 16.66 -17.42
C LEU A 97 9.65 15.53 -17.09
N ALA A 98 10.95 15.75 -17.18
CA ALA A 98 11.95 14.75 -16.80
C ALA A 98 11.84 14.38 -15.31
N ARG A 99 11.70 15.37 -14.41
CA ARG A 99 11.55 15.13 -12.97
C ARG A 99 10.21 14.47 -12.64
N VAL A 100 9.12 14.94 -13.26
CA VAL A 100 7.79 14.33 -13.11
C VAL A 100 7.82 12.85 -13.51
N HIS A 101 8.35 12.52 -14.70
CA HIS A 101 8.44 11.13 -15.14
C HIS A 101 9.36 10.29 -14.24
N SER A 102 10.46 10.87 -13.74
CA SER A 102 11.34 10.17 -12.79
C SER A 102 10.60 9.83 -11.50
N ALA A 103 9.88 10.79 -10.93
CA ALA A 103 9.12 10.61 -9.71
C ALA A 103 8.03 9.54 -9.86
N LEU A 104 7.25 9.60 -10.94
CA LEU A 104 6.21 8.63 -11.25
C LEU A 104 6.79 7.23 -11.43
N LYS A 105 7.88 7.09 -12.18
CA LYS A 105 8.54 5.79 -12.39
C LYS A 105 9.02 5.14 -11.11
N VAL A 106 9.59 5.92 -10.18
CA VAL A 106 10.03 5.40 -8.87
C VAL A 106 8.81 5.03 -8.01
N SER A 107 7.77 5.87 -8.00
CA SER A 107 6.52 5.58 -7.28
C SER A 107 5.89 4.27 -7.75
N ASP A 108 5.78 4.07 -9.07
CA ASP A 108 5.22 2.85 -9.65
C ASP A 108 6.07 1.62 -9.31
N ALA A 109 7.39 1.72 -9.37
CA ALA A 109 8.27 0.64 -8.98
C ALA A 109 8.09 0.26 -7.49
N ASN A 110 7.96 1.25 -6.60
CA ASN A 110 7.70 1.01 -5.19
C ASN A 110 6.33 0.36 -4.93
N LYS A 111 5.27 0.80 -5.65
CA LYS A 111 3.94 0.17 -5.58
C LYS A 111 4.02 -1.31 -5.99
N LEU A 112 4.71 -1.62 -7.09
CA LEU A 112 4.91 -2.99 -7.57
C LEU A 112 5.65 -3.85 -6.56
N LEU A 113 6.69 -3.33 -5.91
CA LEU A 113 7.44 -4.04 -4.87
C LEU A 113 6.57 -4.36 -3.66
N LEU A 114 5.79 -3.38 -3.17
CA LEU A 114 4.87 -3.57 -2.05
C LEU A 114 3.79 -4.61 -2.36
N ASP A 115 3.25 -4.61 -3.58
CA ASP A 115 2.26 -5.59 -4.02
C ASP A 115 2.88 -7.00 -4.13
N ALA A 116 4.11 -7.10 -4.62
CA ALA A 116 4.84 -8.36 -4.66
C ALA A 116 5.13 -8.91 -3.25
N GLU A 117 5.52 -8.06 -2.29
CA GLU A 117 5.72 -8.45 -0.90
C GLU A 117 4.42 -8.93 -0.24
N LYS A 118 3.32 -8.21 -0.44
CA LYS A 118 1.99 -8.62 0.04
C LYS A 118 1.59 -9.98 -0.52
N LYS A 119 1.79 -10.19 -1.83
CA LYS A 119 1.50 -11.46 -2.49
C LYS A 119 2.36 -12.59 -1.95
N ASN A 120 3.66 -12.37 -1.76
CA ASN A 120 4.56 -13.37 -1.19
C ASN A 120 4.17 -13.75 0.24
N THR A 121 3.80 -12.77 1.07
CA THR A 121 3.31 -13.00 2.43
C THR A 121 2.02 -13.82 2.43
N PHE A 122 1.09 -13.50 1.54
CA PHE A 122 -0.15 -14.27 1.37
C PHE A 122 0.14 -15.72 0.98
N VAL A 123 0.98 -15.95 -0.03
CA VAL A 123 1.37 -17.30 -0.46
C VAL A 123 2.04 -18.08 0.67
N ALA A 124 2.98 -17.48 1.41
CA ALA A 124 3.63 -18.12 2.54
C ALA A 124 2.62 -18.52 3.64
N THR A 125 1.62 -17.67 3.89
CA THR A 125 0.56 -17.97 4.85
C THR A 125 -0.31 -19.14 4.41
N VAL A 126 -0.71 -19.17 3.12
CA VAL A 126 -1.49 -20.28 2.55
C VAL A 126 -0.71 -21.60 2.62
N VAL A 127 0.59 -21.59 2.27
CA VAL A 127 1.46 -22.77 2.37
C VAL A 127 1.54 -23.28 3.82
N THR A 128 1.74 -22.36 4.78
CA THR A 128 1.78 -22.70 6.20
C THR A 128 0.45 -23.28 6.69
N ALA A 129 -0.67 -22.68 6.27
CA ALA A 129 -1.99 -23.17 6.61
C ALA A 129 -2.25 -24.57 6.05
N ASN A 130 -1.85 -24.83 4.80
CA ASN A 130 -1.95 -26.17 4.19
C ASN A 130 -1.18 -27.22 5.01
N HIS A 131 0.04 -26.90 5.48
CA HIS A 131 0.79 -27.81 6.35
C HIS A 131 0.08 -28.04 7.69
N LYS A 132 -0.45 -26.98 8.32
CA LYS A 132 -1.19 -27.08 9.57
C LYS A 132 -2.51 -27.87 9.44
N ILE A 133 -3.17 -27.85 8.31
CA ILE A 133 -4.38 -28.63 8.02
C ILE A 133 -4.03 -30.09 7.74
N LYS A 134 -2.93 -30.37 7.07
CA LYS A 134 -2.52 -31.75 6.68
C LYS A 134 -2.25 -32.63 7.91
N GLN A 135 -1.71 -32.08 8.99
CA GLN A 135 -1.43 -32.83 10.23
C GLN A 135 -2.71 -33.37 10.89
N PRO A 136 -3.73 -32.56 11.23
CA PRO A 136 -4.96 -33.04 11.83
C PRO A 136 -5.77 -33.93 10.85
N LEU A 137 -5.73 -33.69 9.53
CA LEU A 137 -6.33 -34.61 8.56
C LEU A 137 -5.70 -36.01 8.62
N THR A 138 -4.38 -36.08 8.79
CA THR A 138 -3.69 -37.36 9.00
C THR A 138 -4.16 -38.04 10.28
N LEU A 139 -4.29 -37.29 11.37
CA LEU A 139 -4.81 -37.79 12.65
C LEU A 139 -6.25 -38.30 12.54
N LEU A 140 -7.12 -37.57 11.82
CA LEU A 140 -8.48 -38.00 11.48
C LEU A 140 -8.49 -39.32 10.74
N SER A 141 -7.67 -39.47 9.70
CA SER A 141 -7.59 -40.67 8.87
C SER A 141 -7.13 -41.87 9.68
N LEU A 142 -6.08 -41.71 10.51
CA LEU A 142 -5.56 -42.76 11.38
C LEU A 142 -6.57 -43.15 12.46
N SER A 143 -7.23 -42.17 13.09
CA SER A 143 -8.24 -42.41 14.12
C SER A 143 -9.47 -43.15 13.53
N SER A 144 -9.92 -42.74 12.35
CA SER A 144 -11.00 -43.40 11.64
C SER A 144 -10.67 -44.85 11.28
N ALA A 145 -9.46 -45.11 10.75
CA ALA A 145 -9.00 -46.45 10.44
C ALA A 145 -8.88 -47.34 11.68
N ALA A 146 -8.38 -46.78 12.78
CA ALA A 146 -8.26 -47.49 14.06
C ALA A 146 -9.63 -47.77 14.67
N LEU A 147 -10.59 -46.86 14.53
CA LEU A 147 -11.97 -47.05 14.98
C LEU A 147 -12.65 -48.21 14.22
N LYS A 148 -12.51 -48.23 12.87
CA LYS A 148 -13.03 -49.33 12.03
C LYS A 148 -12.45 -50.67 12.45
N ARG A 149 -11.13 -50.73 12.74
CA ARG A 149 -10.45 -51.95 13.17
C ARG A 149 -10.96 -52.40 14.56
N GLU A 150 -11.21 -51.46 15.49
CA GLU A 150 -11.71 -51.78 16.82
C GLU A 150 -13.15 -52.38 16.75
N LEU A 151 -14.00 -51.80 15.91
CA LEU A 151 -15.36 -52.26 15.69
C LEU A 151 -15.43 -53.63 15.00
N SER A 152 -14.37 -54.10 14.35
CA SER A 152 -14.29 -55.40 13.68
C SER A 152 -13.83 -56.51 14.63
N LYS A 153 -13.52 -56.26 15.88
CA LYS A 153 -13.09 -57.25 16.87
C LYS A 153 -14.29 -57.95 17.49
N GLU A 154 -14.09 -59.21 17.94
CA GLU A 154 -15.13 -59.96 18.68
C GLU A 154 -15.40 -59.33 20.05
N VAL A 155 -14.37 -58.73 20.69
CA VAL A 155 -14.50 -57.98 21.94
C VAL A 155 -14.08 -56.53 21.70
N ILE A 156 -15.06 -55.64 21.82
CA ILE A 156 -14.92 -54.22 21.57
C ILE A 156 -14.49 -53.50 22.87
N SER A 157 -13.40 -52.71 22.82
CA SER A 157 -12.99 -51.85 23.93
C SER A 157 -13.66 -50.48 23.83
N LYS A 158 -14.57 -50.18 24.78
CA LYS A 158 -15.25 -48.89 24.84
C LYS A 158 -14.24 -47.75 25.07
N GLU A 159 -13.22 -47.98 25.89
CA GLU A 159 -12.16 -47.00 26.16
C GLU A 159 -11.35 -46.66 24.88
N ALA A 160 -10.99 -47.69 24.09
CA ALA A 160 -10.30 -47.49 22.82
C ALA A 160 -11.13 -46.64 21.84
N ILE A 161 -12.44 -46.87 21.78
CA ILE A 161 -13.35 -46.08 20.94
C ILE A 161 -13.41 -44.63 21.40
N LEU A 162 -13.61 -44.39 22.70
CA LEU A 162 -13.69 -43.03 23.27
C LEU A 162 -12.42 -42.25 23.01
N ASN A 163 -11.25 -42.87 23.16
CA ASN A 163 -9.96 -42.25 22.89
C ASN A 163 -9.84 -41.84 21.41
N ARG A 164 -10.33 -42.64 20.45
CA ARG A 164 -10.30 -42.33 19.02
C ARG A 164 -11.28 -41.20 18.66
N ILE A 165 -12.44 -41.16 19.28
CA ILE A 165 -13.40 -40.04 19.12
C ILE A 165 -12.76 -38.73 19.62
N ASN A 166 -12.12 -38.75 20.79
CA ASN A 166 -11.44 -37.56 21.32
C ASN A 166 -10.34 -37.03 20.37
N TYR A 167 -9.55 -37.92 19.75
CA TYR A 167 -8.57 -37.47 18.73
C TYR A 167 -9.22 -36.87 17.49
N ILE A 168 -10.39 -37.36 17.08
CA ILE A 168 -11.17 -36.80 15.98
C ILE A 168 -11.64 -35.38 16.35
N ASP A 169 -12.18 -35.19 17.56
CA ASP A 169 -12.65 -33.88 18.02
C ASP A 169 -11.52 -32.85 18.09
N ILE A 170 -10.35 -33.25 18.59
CA ILE A 170 -9.15 -32.41 18.60
C ILE A 170 -8.77 -31.98 17.18
N ALA A 171 -8.71 -32.94 16.26
CA ALA A 171 -8.31 -32.65 14.89
C ALA A 171 -9.32 -31.72 14.17
N ILE A 172 -10.62 -31.89 14.41
CA ILE A 172 -11.66 -30.98 13.89
C ILE A 172 -11.48 -29.57 14.40
N LYS A 173 -11.22 -29.42 15.71
CA LYS A 173 -10.97 -28.11 16.34
C LYS A 173 -9.76 -27.43 15.71
N GLU A 174 -8.63 -28.12 15.58
CA GLU A 174 -7.42 -27.59 14.95
C GLU A 174 -7.66 -27.13 13.51
N ILE A 175 -8.41 -27.89 12.71
CA ILE A 175 -8.77 -27.49 11.34
C ILE A 175 -9.61 -26.21 11.34
N ASN A 176 -10.63 -26.13 12.20
CA ASN A 176 -11.49 -24.95 12.29
C ASN A 176 -10.70 -23.72 12.72
N ASP A 177 -9.75 -23.85 13.64
CA ASP A 177 -8.90 -22.74 14.07
C ASP A 177 -8.03 -22.20 12.92
N VAL A 178 -7.47 -23.09 12.10
CA VAL A 178 -6.69 -22.69 10.92
C VAL A 178 -7.59 -22.03 9.84
N LEU A 179 -8.78 -22.55 9.60
CA LEU A 179 -9.75 -21.97 8.65
C LEU A 179 -10.20 -20.57 9.11
N ASN A 180 -10.45 -20.37 10.41
CA ASN A 180 -10.79 -19.07 10.96
C ASN A 180 -9.64 -18.06 10.79
N GLN A 181 -8.39 -18.50 10.98
CA GLN A 181 -7.21 -17.67 10.73
C GLN A 181 -7.11 -17.27 9.25
N LEU A 182 -7.36 -18.19 8.31
CA LEU A 182 -7.35 -17.91 6.87
C LEU A 182 -8.46 -16.92 6.46
N ASN A 183 -9.66 -17.08 7.00
CA ASN A 183 -10.80 -16.22 6.71
C ASN A 183 -10.60 -14.78 7.23
N ALA A 184 -9.73 -14.57 8.22
CA ALA A 184 -9.38 -13.25 8.73
C ALA A 184 -8.40 -12.49 7.81
N ILE A 185 -7.77 -13.18 6.86
CA ILE A 185 -6.83 -12.59 5.90
C ILE A 185 -7.64 -12.02 4.74
N LYS A 186 -7.59 -10.69 4.57
CA LYS A 186 -8.18 -10.04 3.39
C LYS A 186 -7.32 -10.34 2.18
N ASP A 187 -7.95 -10.72 1.06
CA ASP A 187 -7.27 -10.86 -0.22
C ASP A 187 -6.50 -9.58 -0.56
N PRO A 188 -5.24 -9.66 -1.01
CA PRO A 188 -4.53 -8.50 -1.53
C PRO A 188 -5.28 -8.02 -2.78
N VAL A 189 -5.90 -6.84 -2.67
CA VAL A 189 -6.55 -6.19 -3.80
C VAL A 189 -5.48 -5.84 -4.82
N LEU A 190 -5.52 -6.50 -5.98
CA LEU A 190 -4.67 -6.14 -7.13
C LEU A 190 -5.16 -4.80 -7.65
N SER A 191 -4.30 -3.78 -7.59
CA SER A 191 -4.61 -2.48 -8.17
C SER A 191 -4.59 -2.55 -9.69
N ASP A 192 -5.66 -2.05 -10.32
CA ASP A 192 -5.72 -1.88 -11.79
C ASP A 192 -4.75 -0.77 -12.21
N TYR A 193 -3.75 -1.12 -13.02
CA TYR A 193 -2.68 -0.22 -13.47
C TYR A 193 -3.03 0.64 -14.70
N THR A 194 -4.27 0.61 -15.18
CA THR A 194 -4.73 1.43 -16.30
C THR A 194 -5.56 2.61 -15.81
N ARG A 195 -4.88 3.70 -15.36
CA ARG A 195 -5.52 4.97 -15.00
C ARG A 195 -4.86 6.13 -15.74
N ASP A 196 -5.66 7.17 -16.02
CA ASP A 196 -5.12 8.49 -16.31
C ASP A 196 -4.32 9.01 -15.11
N ILE A 197 -3.09 9.46 -15.35
CA ILE A 197 -2.21 9.95 -14.28
C ILE A 197 -2.73 11.28 -13.78
N LYS A 198 -3.15 11.31 -12.51
CA LYS A 198 -3.64 12.49 -11.81
C LYS A 198 -2.50 13.22 -11.11
N MET A 199 -2.47 14.53 -11.26
CA MET A 199 -1.49 15.38 -10.58
C MET A 199 -2.19 16.54 -9.87
N ILE A 200 -1.74 16.86 -8.66
CA ILE A 200 -2.15 18.09 -7.99
C ILE A 200 -1.03 19.12 -8.10
N LYS A 201 -1.42 20.32 -8.50
CA LYS A 201 -0.61 21.53 -8.47
C LYS A 201 -1.14 22.43 -7.36
N VAL A 202 -0.29 22.72 -6.39
CA VAL A 202 -0.59 23.65 -5.30
C VAL A 202 0.31 24.88 -5.50
N GLU A 203 -0.29 26.03 -5.75
CA GLU A 203 0.44 27.29 -5.96
C GLU A 203 -0.27 28.45 -5.27
N ASN A 204 0.48 29.54 -5.08
CA ASN A 204 -0.09 30.79 -4.61
C ASN A 204 -0.98 31.44 -5.70
N SER A 205 -2.15 31.92 -5.32
CA SER A 205 -3.08 32.64 -6.22
C SER A 205 -2.52 33.96 -6.80
N GLU A 206 -1.44 34.48 -6.22
CA GLU A 206 -0.87 35.78 -6.63
C GLU A 206 0.33 35.68 -7.59
N GLY A 207 0.66 34.50 -8.11
CA GLY A 207 1.79 34.27 -9.02
C GLY A 207 1.40 34.32 -10.50
N THR A 208 1.12 35.50 -11.06
CA THR A 208 1.23 35.79 -12.50
C THR A 208 2.62 36.26 -12.85
#